data_47622af5f1ed66d1c69a9117826e837d
#
_entry.id   47622af5f1ed66d1c69a9117826e837d
#
_cell.length_a   1.000
_cell.length_b   1.000
_cell.length_c   1.000
_cell.angle_alpha   90.00
_cell.angle_beta   90.00
_cell.angle_gamma   90.00
#
_symmetry.space_group_name_H-M   'P 1'
#
loop_
_entity.id
_entity.type
_entity.pdbx_description
1 polymer ?
#
loop_
_entity_poly.entity_id
_entity_poly.type
_entity_poly.pdbx_seq_one_letter_code
_entity_poly.pdbx_strand_id
1 'polypeptide(L)'
;MSYSQITSSIAGFNDRAGAHASNGRDIGVQLQGDFLPNANGRNLLHYQVGVFNGQGINVKDVDQRKDIIGGVWVMPVAGMRIGAFGWTGSYARKRTVDTDHGKVTEILSLPQRRYAFSAEYVTNDWTFRSEYAHSTGLAFKTRYQKPENATDFELSKNGDKAQGVYALVIAPIIKKKMHAKARYDMYQPSGDASKQKTFYEVGLDYEFCRNLKLSGEYAFVNDRSLTKHNYNMVDVELAFRF
;
A
#
# COMPACT_ATOMS: atom_id res chain seq x y z
N MET A 1 -1.90 -13.44 -7.92
CA MET A 1 -2.62 -12.22 -7.50
C MET A 1 -1.56 -11.21 -7.14
N SER A 2 -1.12 -10.40 -8.07
CA SER A 2 -0.20 -9.33 -7.72
C SER A 2 -1.00 -8.32 -6.91
N TYR A 3 -0.78 -8.29 -5.62
CA TYR A 3 -0.93 -7.04 -4.91
C TYR A 3 -0.22 -6.00 -5.75
N SER A 4 -0.88 -4.89 -5.97
CA SER A 4 -0.32 -3.86 -6.79
C SER A 4 1.16 -3.68 -6.43
N GLN A 5 2.03 -3.67 -7.41
CA GLN A 5 3.42 -3.30 -7.16
C GLN A 5 3.51 -1.94 -6.47
N ILE A 6 2.44 -1.13 -6.52
CA ILE A 6 2.29 0.07 -5.72
C ILE A 6 2.26 -0.25 -4.23
N THR A 7 1.54 -1.28 -3.78
CA THR A 7 1.57 -1.66 -2.37
C THR A 7 2.87 -2.34 -1.97
N SER A 8 3.59 -3.00 -2.85
CA SER A 8 4.88 -3.62 -2.56
C SER A 8 6.09 -2.74 -2.89
N SER A 9 6.03 -1.92 -3.92
CA SER A 9 7.03 -0.89 -4.21
C SER A 9 6.80 0.42 -3.45
N ILE A 10 5.70 0.53 -2.75
CA ILE A 10 5.51 1.47 -1.65
C ILE A 10 6.37 1.02 -0.43
N ALA A 11 7.56 0.50 -0.66
CA ALA A 11 8.54 0.41 0.42
C ALA A 11 8.72 1.79 1.07
N GLY A 12 8.77 2.86 0.28
CA GLY A 12 8.68 4.22 0.79
C GLY A 12 7.37 4.55 1.50
N PHE A 13 6.26 3.94 1.11
CA PHE A 13 4.96 4.14 1.76
C PHE A 13 4.93 3.40 3.10
N ASN A 14 5.37 2.16 3.12
CA ASN A 14 5.49 1.36 4.33
C ASN A 14 6.59 1.88 5.27
N ASP A 15 7.70 2.36 4.72
CA ASP A 15 8.76 2.99 5.51
C ASP A 15 8.27 4.27 6.17
N ARG A 16 7.43 5.05 5.48
CA ARG A 16 6.78 6.24 6.04
C ARG A 16 5.65 5.91 7.01
N ALA A 17 5.08 4.72 6.87
CA ALA A 17 4.04 4.25 7.76
C ALA A 17 4.55 3.93 9.15
N GLY A 18 5.84 3.87 9.34
CA GLY A 18 6.34 3.22 10.53
C GLY A 18 5.89 1.76 10.65
N ALA A 19 5.26 1.23 9.58
CA ALA A 19 4.90 -0.17 9.51
C ALA A 19 6.18 -1.00 9.37
N HIS A 20 6.89 -1.14 10.46
CA HIS A 20 8.10 -1.96 10.55
C HIS A 20 7.81 -3.44 10.42
N ALA A 21 6.56 -3.82 10.63
CA ALA A 21 6.11 -5.15 10.33
C ALA A 21 5.84 -5.21 8.82
N SER A 22 6.55 -6.07 8.12
CA SER A 22 6.30 -6.43 6.73
C SER A 22 4.83 -6.78 6.42
N ASN A 23 3.99 -6.89 7.44
CA ASN A 23 2.60 -7.37 7.40
C ASN A 23 1.57 -6.30 7.75
N GLY A 24 1.97 -5.04 8.02
CA GLY A 24 1.04 -3.97 8.39
C GLY A 24 0.21 -4.25 9.65
N ARG A 25 0.75 -5.04 10.59
CA ARG A 25 0.05 -5.41 11.84
C ARG A 25 0.33 -4.39 12.93
N ASP A 26 -0.70 -4.08 13.70
CA ASP A 26 -0.59 -3.25 14.90
C ASP A 26 -1.63 -3.69 15.93
N ILE A 27 -1.47 -3.25 17.17
CA ILE A 27 -2.44 -3.49 18.23
C ILE A 27 -3.46 -2.36 18.22
N GLY A 28 -4.73 -2.70 18.21
CA GLY A 28 -5.81 -1.71 18.18
C GLY A 28 -7.19 -2.33 18.28
N VAL A 29 -8.19 -1.48 18.20
CA VAL A 29 -9.60 -1.85 18.16
C VAL A 29 -10.21 -1.27 16.90
N GLN A 30 -10.97 -2.09 16.18
CA GLN A 30 -11.66 -1.71 14.95
C GLN A 30 -13.14 -2.03 15.03
N LEU A 31 -13.96 -1.10 14.59
CA LEU A 31 -15.37 -1.28 14.31
C LEU A 31 -15.57 -1.32 12.79
N GLN A 32 -16.32 -2.30 12.31
CA GLN A 32 -16.67 -2.43 10.90
C GLN A 32 -18.09 -2.97 10.74
N GLY A 33 -18.70 -2.70 9.63
CA GLY A 33 -20.04 -3.19 9.34
C GLY A 33 -20.48 -2.92 7.92
N ASP A 34 -21.58 -3.60 7.57
CA ASP A 34 -22.26 -3.50 6.30
C ASP A 34 -23.68 -3.01 6.52
N PHE A 35 -24.17 -2.08 5.70
CA PHE A 35 -25.55 -1.60 5.78
C PHE A 35 -26.11 -1.11 4.45
N LEU A 36 -27.34 -0.62 4.49
CA LEU A 36 -28.16 -0.25 3.35
C LEU A 36 -28.38 -1.47 2.43
N PRO A 37 -29.04 -2.54 2.92
CA PRO A 37 -29.38 -3.67 2.06
C PRO A 37 -30.34 -3.21 0.95
N ASN A 38 -30.08 -3.63 -0.27
CA ASN A 38 -31.02 -3.46 -1.38
C ASN A 38 -32.11 -4.54 -1.35
N ALA A 39 -33.05 -4.47 -2.29
CA ALA A 39 -34.16 -5.43 -2.40
C ALA A 39 -33.72 -6.90 -2.53
N ASN A 40 -32.48 -7.17 -2.96
CA ASN A 40 -31.91 -8.50 -3.09
C ASN A 40 -31.05 -8.90 -1.87
N GLY A 41 -31.11 -8.16 -0.77
CA GLY A 41 -30.35 -8.41 0.45
C GLY A 41 -28.86 -8.10 0.37
N ARG A 42 -28.37 -7.49 -0.73
CA ARG A 42 -26.98 -7.08 -0.87
C ARG A 42 -26.75 -5.72 -0.19
N ASN A 43 -25.78 -5.64 0.70
CA ASN A 43 -25.41 -4.38 1.32
C ASN A 43 -24.74 -3.44 0.30
N LEU A 44 -25.15 -2.17 0.32
CA LEU A 44 -24.65 -1.15 -0.60
C LEU A 44 -23.48 -0.36 -0.03
N LEU A 45 -23.26 -0.43 1.28
CA LEU A 45 -22.23 0.32 1.97
C LEU A 45 -21.51 -0.55 2.99
N HIS A 46 -20.18 -0.48 2.97
CA HIS A 46 -19.30 -1.04 3.99
C HIS A 46 -18.49 0.07 4.63
N TYR A 47 -18.29 0.02 5.94
CA TYR A 47 -17.41 0.94 6.65
C TYR A 47 -16.49 0.19 7.59
N GLN A 48 -15.37 0.81 7.86
CA GLN A 48 -14.47 0.43 8.96
C GLN A 48 -13.84 1.68 9.56
N VAL A 49 -13.63 1.67 10.88
CA VAL A 49 -12.87 2.68 11.60
C VAL A 49 -12.19 2.01 12.79
N GLY A 50 -10.95 2.33 13.03
CA GLY A 50 -10.18 1.75 14.14
C GLY A 50 -9.19 2.74 14.73
N VAL A 51 -8.80 2.44 15.96
CA VAL A 51 -7.76 3.14 16.69
C VAL A 51 -6.66 2.13 17.02
N PHE A 52 -5.44 2.47 16.65
CA PHE A 52 -4.27 1.60 16.72
C PHE A 52 -3.12 2.26 17.47
N ASN A 53 -2.15 1.47 17.88
CA ASN A 53 -1.00 1.95 18.64
C ASN A 53 -0.03 2.82 17.82
N GLY A 54 0.04 2.62 16.49
CA GLY A 54 0.83 3.43 15.56
C GLY A 54 2.29 3.03 15.41
N GLN A 55 2.80 2.10 16.23
CA GLN A 55 4.21 1.71 16.24
C GLN A 55 4.49 0.39 15.51
N GLY A 56 3.44 -0.33 15.11
CA GLY A 56 3.52 -1.65 14.47
C GLY A 56 3.63 -2.81 15.46
N ILE A 57 3.68 -4.03 14.91
CA ILE A 57 3.66 -5.26 15.70
C ILE A 57 4.92 -5.39 16.56
N ASN A 58 4.73 -5.83 17.80
CA ASN A 58 5.81 -6.11 18.77
C ASN A 58 6.70 -4.89 19.10
N VAL A 59 6.23 -3.69 18.81
CA VAL A 59 6.91 -2.45 19.15
C VAL A 59 6.15 -1.75 20.28
N LYS A 60 6.89 -1.40 21.33
CA LYS A 60 6.32 -0.67 22.46
C LYS A 60 5.95 0.75 22.03
N ASP A 61 4.76 1.19 22.40
CA ASP A 61 4.35 2.58 22.27
C ASP A 61 5.29 3.50 23.06
N VAL A 62 5.81 4.51 22.39
CA VAL A 62 6.80 5.41 22.97
C VAL A 62 6.30 6.84 23.12
N ASP A 63 5.26 7.25 22.39
CA ASP A 63 4.74 8.62 22.42
C ASP A 63 3.29 8.73 22.88
N GLN A 64 2.65 7.60 23.19
CA GLN A 64 1.24 7.48 23.62
C GLN A 64 0.21 8.02 22.60
N ARG A 65 0.65 8.40 21.41
CA ARG A 65 -0.26 8.79 20.32
C ARG A 65 -0.88 7.57 19.70
N LYS A 66 -2.06 7.76 19.14
CA LYS A 66 -2.79 6.68 18.49
C LYS A 66 -3.05 7.03 17.04
N ASP A 67 -3.00 6.01 16.20
CA ASP A 67 -3.36 6.11 14.81
C ASP A 67 -4.86 5.86 14.65
N ILE A 68 -5.52 6.72 13.88
CA ILE A 68 -6.91 6.55 13.48
C ILE A 68 -6.92 6.15 12.02
N ILE A 69 -7.52 5.00 11.73
CA ILE A 69 -7.58 4.41 10.40
C ILE A 69 -9.04 4.14 10.08
N GLY A 70 -9.48 4.52 8.89
CA GLY A 70 -10.86 4.26 8.49
C GLY A 70 -11.05 4.29 6.99
N GLY A 71 -12.19 3.75 6.56
CA GLY A 71 -12.58 3.74 5.17
C GLY A 71 -14.06 3.45 5.00
N VAL A 72 -14.56 3.86 3.85
CA VAL A 72 -15.93 3.61 3.42
C VAL A 72 -15.91 3.11 1.98
N TRP A 73 -16.73 2.12 1.70
CA TRP A 73 -16.93 1.57 0.36
C TRP A 73 -18.40 1.56 -0.01
N VAL A 74 -18.68 2.00 -1.22
CA VAL A 74 -20.00 1.95 -1.83
C VAL A 74 -20.02 0.88 -2.91
N MET A 75 -21.05 0.05 -2.91
CA MET A 75 -21.22 -1.09 -3.82
C MET A 75 -22.53 -0.93 -4.62
N PRO A 76 -22.60 0.05 -5.54
CA PRO A 76 -23.87 0.46 -6.17
C PRO A 76 -24.48 -0.65 -7.03
N VAL A 77 -23.65 -1.43 -7.72
CA VAL A 77 -24.06 -2.57 -8.53
C VAL A 77 -23.26 -3.81 -8.20
N ALA A 78 -23.78 -4.98 -8.58
CA ALA A 78 -23.05 -6.23 -8.37
C ALA A 78 -21.68 -6.21 -9.06
N GLY A 79 -20.64 -6.62 -8.35
CA GLY A 79 -19.28 -6.62 -8.83
C GLY A 79 -18.56 -5.26 -8.78
N MET A 80 -19.25 -4.16 -8.47
CA MET A 80 -18.63 -2.83 -8.33
C MET A 80 -18.39 -2.49 -6.86
N ARG A 81 -17.21 -1.92 -6.58
CA ARG A 81 -16.83 -1.40 -5.28
C ARG A 81 -16.01 -0.14 -5.48
N ILE A 82 -16.45 0.96 -4.88
CA ILE A 82 -15.74 2.24 -4.90
C ILE A 82 -15.50 2.65 -3.46
N GLY A 83 -14.28 3.00 -3.11
CA GLY A 83 -13.91 3.29 -1.73
C GLY A 83 -13.01 4.48 -1.55
N ALA A 84 -13.10 5.04 -0.35
CA ALA A 84 -12.17 6.03 0.17
C ALA A 84 -11.63 5.54 1.52
N PHE A 85 -10.35 5.77 1.73
CA PHE A 85 -9.63 5.33 2.92
C PHE A 85 -8.79 6.48 3.46
N GLY A 86 -8.72 6.61 4.78
CA GLY A 86 -7.92 7.61 5.47
C GLY A 86 -7.17 7.04 6.65
N TRP A 87 -5.99 7.58 6.89
CA TRP A 87 -5.16 7.28 8.04
C TRP A 87 -4.51 8.57 8.54
N THR A 88 -4.62 8.85 9.83
CA THR A 88 -3.90 9.91 10.52
C THR A 88 -3.29 9.35 11.79
N GLY A 89 -2.04 9.69 12.04
CA GLY A 89 -1.32 9.19 13.19
C GLY A 89 0.09 9.74 13.29
N SER A 90 0.96 9.04 13.98
CA SER A 90 2.36 9.41 14.14
C SER A 90 3.25 8.20 14.27
N TYR A 91 4.51 8.39 13.89
CA TYR A 91 5.56 7.42 14.13
C TYR A 91 6.64 8.03 15.01
N ALA A 92 6.95 7.39 16.12
CA ALA A 92 7.85 7.94 17.12
C ALA A 92 9.07 7.06 17.40
N ARG A 93 10.17 7.71 17.80
CA ARG A 93 11.37 7.04 18.33
C ARG A 93 11.89 7.76 19.56
N LYS A 94 12.49 6.97 20.45
CA LYS A 94 13.27 7.47 21.58
C LYS A 94 14.73 7.60 21.19
N ARG A 95 15.36 8.66 21.69
CA ARG A 95 16.79 8.85 21.65
C ARG A 95 17.29 9.25 23.04
N THR A 96 18.40 8.68 23.47
CA THR A 96 19.12 9.13 24.66
C THR A 96 20.26 10.01 24.21
N VAL A 97 20.27 11.24 24.70
CA VAL A 97 21.31 12.26 24.42
C VAL A 97 22.09 12.51 25.70
N ASP A 98 23.42 12.51 25.61
CA ASP A 98 24.29 12.95 26.69
C ASP A 98 24.32 14.48 26.70
N THR A 99 23.95 15.07 27.83
CA THR A 99 23.98 16.52 28.07
C THR A 99 24.92 16.82 29.22
N ASP A 100 25.31 18.09 29.38
CA ASP A 100 26.14 18.55 30.51
C ASP A 100 25.54 18.22 31.88
N HIS A 101 24.24 17.93 31.93
CA HIS A 101 23.49 17.56 33.13
C HIS A 101 23.14 16.07 33.23
N GLY A 102 23.74 15.24 32.39
CA GLY A 102 23.49 13.78 32.35
C GLY A 102 22.73 13.30 31.10
N LYS A 103 22.26 12.06 31.17
CA LYS A 103 21.53 11.45 30.04
C LYS A 103 20.07 11.85 30.03
N VAL A 104 19.63 12.47 28.94
CA VAL A 104 18.23 12.85 28.72
C VAL A 104 17.63 11.99 27.60
N THR A 105 16.43 11.44 27.85
CA THR A 105 15.69 10.72 26.83
C THR A 105 14.71 11.67 26.12
N GLU A 106 14.90 11.83 24.83
CA GLU A 106 14.01 12.59 23.95
C GLU A 106 13.10 11.65 23.17
N ILE A 107 11.89 12.11 22.89
CA ILE A 107 10.95 11.41 21.99
C ILE A 107 10.71 12.32 20.79
N LEU A 108 11.03 11.82 19.60
CA LEU A 108 10.66 12.48 18.35
C LEU A 108 9.46 11.74 17.74
N SER A 109 8.33 12.44 17.63
CA SER A 109 7.12 11.96 17.02
C SER A 109 6.89 12.66 15.67
N LEU A 110 6.81 11.88 14.60
CA LEU A 110 6.63 12.36 13.24
C LEU A 110 5.17 12.16 12.79
N PRO A 111 4.39 13.24 12.64
CA PRO A 111 3.01 13.14 12.16
C PRO A 111 2.95 12.53 10.76
N GLN A 112 1.95 11.65 10.54
CA GLN A 112 1.72 10.99 9.28
C GLN A 112 0.25 11.06 8.89
N ARG A 113 -0.01 11.29 7.61
CA ARG A 113 -1.37 11.27 7.05
C ARG A 113 -1.35 10.54 5.72
N ARG A 114 -2.40 9.76 5.48
CA ARG A 114 -2.59 9.03 4.24
C ARG A 114 -4.03 9.05 3.84
N TYR A 115 -4.26 8.98 2.54
CA TYR A 115 -5.57 8.69 1.99
C TYR A 115 -5.41 7.91 0.70
N ALA A 116 -6.42 7.12 0.39
CA ALA A 116 -6.51 6.37 -0.86
C ALA A 116 -7.94 6.38 -1.38
N PHE A 117 -8.05 6.33 -2.70
CA PHE A 117 -9.30 6.12 -3.41
C PHE A 117 -9.16 4.88 -4.27
N SER A 118 -10.11 3.96 -4.18
CA SER A 118 -10.08 2.72 -4.93
C SER A 118 -11.38 2.48 -5.67
N ALA A 119 -11.30 1.88 -6.85
CA ALA A 119 -12.43 1.43 -7.63
C ALA A 119 -12.15 0.05 -8.19
N GLU A 120 -13.11 -0.84 -8.08
CA GLU A 120 -13.09 -2.16 -8.67
C GLU A 120 -14.43 -2.45 -9.33
N TYR A 121 -14.39 -3.06 -10.50
CA TYR A 121 -15.58 -3.61 -11.16
C TYR A 121 -15.24 -4.96 -11.81
N VAL A 122 -15.90 -5.99 -11.33
CA VAL A 122 -15.75 -7.37 -11.85
C VAL A 122 -17.09 -7.80 -12.44
N THR A 123 -17.11 -8.12 -13.72
CA THR A 123 -18.31 -8.53 -14.44
C THR A 123 -17.99 -9.38 -15.66
N ASN A 124 -18.73 -10.45 -15.88
CA ASN A 124 -18.60 -11.30 -17.07
C ASN A 124 -17.15 -11.70 -17.41
N ASP A 125 -16.35 -12.04 -16.41
CA ASP A 125 -14.94 -12.40 -16.55
C ASP A 125 -13.99 -11.24 -16.86
N TRP A 126 -14.50 -10.01 -16.90
CA TRP A 126 -13.72 -8.79 -16.93
C TRP A 126 -13.40 -8.30 -15.52
N THR A 127 -12.21 -7.77 -15.34
CA THR A 127 -11.82 -7.08 -14.11
C THR A 127 -11.24 -5.71 -14.44
N PHE A 128 -11.78 -4.68 -13.80
CA PHE A 128 -11.26 -3.32 -13.82
C PHE A 128 -10.90 -2.94 -12.40
N ARG A 129 -9.66 -2.47 -12.18
CA ARG A 129 -9.20 -1.99 -10.88
C ARG A 129 -8.41 -0.70 -11.05
N SER A 130 -8.59 0.21 -10.13
CA SER A 130 -7.76 1.41 -10.03
C SER A 130 -7.66 1.83 -8.58
N GLU A 131 -6.50 2.34 -8.21
CA GLU A 131 -6.30 2.94 -6.89
C GLU A 131 -5.33 4.12 -7.01
N TYR A 132 -5.64 5.17 -6.30
CA TYR A 132 -4.74 6.28 -6.02
C TYR A 132 -4.47 6.34 -4.54
N ALA A 133 -3.21 6.46 -4.15
CA ALA A 133 -2.79 6.59 -2.78
C ALA A 133 -1.84 7.79 -2.61
N HIS A 134 -2.01 8.51 -1.52
CA HIS A 134 -1.17 9.63 -1.15
C HIS A 134 -0.78 9.54 0.32
N SER A 135 0.46 9.91 0.63
CA SER A 135 0.94 10.04 2.02
C SER A 135 1.72 11.32 2.22
N THR A 136 1.57 11.90 3.41
CA THR A 136 2.42 12.98 3.91
C THR A 136 3.04 12.57 5.24
N GLY A 137 4.19 13.14 5.55
CA GLY A 137 4.94 12.89 6.77
C GLY A 137 6.34 12.35 6.50
N LEU A 138 7.27 12.72 7.34
CA LEU A 138 8.65 12.23 7.30
C LEU A 138 8.74 10.84 7.92
N ALA A 139 9.74 10.06 7.50
CA ALA A 139 10.09 8.79 8.11
C ALA A 139 11.54 8.79 8.59
N PHE A 140 11.85 7.91 9.51
CA PHE A 140 13.23 7.67 9.93
C PHE A 140 13.99 6.87 8.88
N LYS A 141 15.29 7.15 8.71
CA LYS A 141 16.14 6.50 7.71
C LYS A 141 16.30 5.00 7.98
N THR A 142 16.42 4.62 9.23
CA THR A 142 16.64 3.24 9.63
C THR A 142 15.35 2.58 10.11
N ARG A 143 14.90 1.63 9.31
CA ARG A 143 13.66 0.88 9.43
C ARG A 143 13.66 -0.14 10.57
N TYR A 144 14.84 -0.69 10.88
CA TYR A 144 14.97 -1.87 11.75
C TYR A 144 15.54 -1.61 13.14
N GLN A 145 15.87 -0.37 13.48
CA GLN A 145 16.27 -0.08 14.84
C GLN A 145 15.04 -0.06 15.74
N LYS A 146 15.10 -0.83 16.82
CA LYS A 146 14.09 -0.72 17.85
C LYS A 146 14.07 0.73 18.36
N PRO A 147 12.89 1.33 18.55
CA PRO A 147 12.80 2.74 19.00
C PRO A 147 13.60 3.05 20.26
N GLU A 148 13.67 2.08 21.18
CA GLU A 148 14.43 2.17 22.43
C GLU A 148 15.95 2.13 22.26
N ASN A 149 16.43 1.66 21.11
CA ASN A 149 17.87 1.52 20.82
C ASN A 149 18.35 2.53 19.77
N ALA A 150 17.49 3.44 19.32
CA ALA A 150 17.87 4.45 18.36
C ALA A 150 18.77 5.50 19.03
N THR A 151 20.04 5.53 18.65
CA THR A 151 20.99 6.55 19.10
C THR A 151 20.94 7.81 18.23
N ASP A 152 20.23 7.76 17.09
CA ASP A 152 20.21 8.85 16.14
C ASP A 152 18.84 9.00 15.43
N PHE A 153 18.39 10.24 15.22
CA PHE A 153 17.18 10.60 14.50
C PHE A 153 17.46 10.99 13.06
N GLU A 154 18.06 10.08 12.31
CA GLU A 154 18.23 10.32 10.88
C GLU A 154 16.88 10.22 10.14
N LEU A 155 16.46 11.34 9.54
CA LEU A 155 15.26 11.38 8.72
C LEU A 155 15.53 10.83 7.32
N SER A 156 14.51 10.22 6.74
CA SER A 156 14.59 9.72 5.37
C SER A 156 14.80 10.87 4.37
N LYS A 157 15.72 10.67 3.42
CA LYS A 157 15.96 11.60 2.31
C LYS A 157 14.82 11.67 1.28
N ASN A 158 13.82 10.79 1.40
CA ASN A 158 12.70 10.73 0.46
C ASN A 158 11.70 11.88 0.59
N GLY A 159 11.92 12.84 1.51
CA GLY A 159 11.04 13.98 1.71
C GLY A 159 9.76 13.61 2.47
N ASP A 160 8.76 14.48 2.42
CA ASP A 160 7.56 14.44 3.25
C ASP A 160 6.29 13.96 2.51
N LYS A 161 6.38 13.70 1.22
CA LYS A 161 5.23 13.31 0.38
C LYS A 161 5.58 12.09 -0.45
N ALA A 162 4.59 11.22 -0.65
CA ALA A 162 4.65 10.14 -1.62
C ALA A 162 3.26 9.91 -2.21
N GLN A 163 3.22 9.49 -3.47
CA GLN A 163 1.95 9.15 -4.13
C GLN A 163 2.15 8.01 -5.11
N GLY A 164 1.06 7.33 -5.38
CA GLY A 164 1.03 6.27 -6.37
C GLY A 164 -0.36 6.11 -6.95
N VAL A 165 -0.42 5.66 -8.19
CA VAL A 165 -1.66 5.32 -8.88
C VAL A 165 -1.45 4.09 -9.74
N TYR A 166 -2.44 3.22 -9.78
CA TYR A 166 -2.48 2.19 -10.80
C TYR A 166 -3.87 2.08 -11.44
N ALA A 167 -3.87 1.57 -12.66
CA ALA A 167 -5.07 1.13 -13.36
C ALA A 167 -4.79 -0.24 -13.99
N LEU A 168 -5.69 -1.19 -13.82
CA LEU A 168 -5.59 -2.57 -14.29
C LEU A 168 -6.87 -2.95 -15.02
N VAL A 169 -6.70 -3.56 -16.19
CA VAL A 169 -7.78 -4.21 -16.93
C VAL A 169 -7.38 -5.66 -17.19
N ILE A 170 -8.27 -6.59 -16.90
CA ILE A 170 -8.16 -8.00 -17.28
C ILE A 170 -9.36 -8.32 -18.17
N ALA A 171 -9.09 -8.79 -19.38
CA ALA A 171 -10.07 -9.10 -20.39
C ALA A 171 -10.05 -10.59 -20.73
N PRO A 172 -11.21 -11.27 -20.80
CA PRO A 172 -11.24 -12.66 -21.25
C PRO A 172 -10.96 -12.75 -22.76
N ILE A 173 -9.98 -13.57 -23.15
CA ILE A 173 -9.76 -14.03 -24.52
C ILE A 173 -10.56 -15.32 -24.75
N ILE A 174 -10.39 -16.25 -23.82
CA ILE A 174 -11.20 -17.48 -23.74
C ILE A 174 -11.85 -17.48 -22.36
N LYS A 175 -13.16 -17.36 -22.32
CA LYS A 175 -13.93 -17.24 -21.08
C LYS A 175 -13.54 -18.34 -20.09
N LYS A 176 -13.17 -17.91 -18.85
CA LYS A 176 -12.72 -18.77 -17.75
C LYS A 176 -11.44 -19.56 -18.01
N LYS A 177 -10.71 -19.31 -19.10
CA LYS A 177 -9.48 -20.04 -19.42
C LYS A 177 -8.30 -19.15 -19.73
N MET A 178 -8.50 -18.13 -20.54
CA MET A 178 -7.40 -17.27 -21.00
C MET A 178 -7.78 -15.82 -20.90
N HIS A 179 -6.93 -15.04 -20.27
CA HIS A 179 -7.13 -13.60 -20.10
C HIS A 179 -5.91 -12.83 -20.58
N ALA A 180 -6.18 -11.67 -21.17
CA ALA A 180 -5.19 -10.63 -21.37
C ALA A 180 -5.28 -9.63 -20.26
N LYS A 181 -4.15 -9.09 -19.81
CA LYS A 181 -4.12 -7.99 -18.87
C LYS A 181 -3.29 -6.84 -19.39
N ALA A 182 -3.70 -5.62 -19.05
CA ALA A 182 -2.93 -4.42 -19.23
C ALA A 182 -2.96 -3.63 -17.93
N ARG A 183 -1.80 -3.09 -17.53
CA ARG A 183 -1.66 -2.33 -16.30
C ARG A 183 -0.75 -1.13 -16.50
N TYR A 184 -1.19 -0.02 -16.00
CA TYR A 184 -0.40 1.17 -15.75
C TYR A 184 -0.16 1.31 -14.27
N ASP A 185 1.07 1.61 -13.87
CA ASP A 185 1.44 1.78 -12.47
C ASP A 185 2.45 2.92 -12.36
N MET A 186 2.21 3.87 -11.47
CA MET A 186 3.09 5.00 -11.25
C MET A 186 3.32 5.19 -9.75
N TYR A 187 4.57 5.33 -9.38
CA TYR A 187 4.99 5.60 -8.02
C TYR A 187 5.97 6.76 -7.95
N GLN A 188 5.68 7.70 -7.07
CA GLN A 188 6.52 8.85 -6.77
C GLN A 188 6.84 8.85 -5.28
N PRO A 189 8.08 8.49 -4.87
CA PRO A 189 8.47 8.30 -3.47
C PRO A 189 8.63 9.61 -2.69
N SER A 190 8.68 10.76 -3.40
CA SER A 190 8.84 12.08 -2.81
C SER A 190 8.08 13.12 -3.63
N GLY A 191 8.03 14.38 -3.18
CA GLY A 191 7.47 15.48 -3.96
C GLY A 191 8.24 15.78 -5.27
N ASP A 192 9.42 15.18 -5.45
CA ASP A 192 10.29 15.38 -6.61
C ASP A 192 9.94 14.39 -7.73
N ALA A 193 9.47 14.92 -8.86
CA ALA A 193 9.12 14.13 -10.04
C ALA A 193 10.33 13.46 -10.72
N SER A 194 11.57 13.88 -10.42
CA SER A 194 12.78 13.23 -10.92
C SER A 194 12.99 11.82 -10.32
N LYS A 195 12.27 11.46 -9.28
CA LYS A 195 12.30 10.14 -8.63
C LYS A 195 11.09 9.27 -8.97
N GLN A 196 10.29 9.70 -9.93
CA GLN A 196 9.11 8.95 -10.34
C GLN A 196 9.51 7.66 -11.07
N LYS A 197 8.79 6.60 -10.79
CA LYS A 197 8.88 5.30 -11.46
C LYS A 197 7.52 4.92 -12.04
N THR A 198 7.53 4.52 -13.31
CA THR A 198 6.31 4.17 -14.04
C THR A 198 6.48 2.82 -14.72
N PHE A 199 5.46 1.98 -14.61
CA PHE A 199 5.39 0.68 -15.26
C PHE A 199 4.24 0.66 -16.26
N TYR A 200 4.49 0.13 -17.44
CA TYR A 200 3.51 -0.22 -18.45
C TYR A 200 3.59 -1.72 -18.64
N GLU A 201 2.59 -2.43 -18.16
CA GLU A 201 2.60 -3.90 -18.13
C GLU A 201 1.52 -4.46 -19.04
N VAL A 202 1.87 -5.50 -19.76
CA VAL A 202 0.93 -6.34 -20.51
C VAL A 202 1.21 -7.80 -20.21
N GLY A 203 0.19 -8.60 -20.18
CA GLY A 203 0.36 -10.01 -19.84
C GLY A 203 -0.78 -10.89 -20.35
N LEU A 204 -0.51 -12.18 -20.32
CA LEU A 204 -1.47 -13.23 -20.64
C LEU A 204 -1.45 -14.26 -19.52
N ASP A 205 -2.58 -14.80 -19.20
CA ASP A 205 -2.69 -15.99 -18.37
C ASP A 205 -3.52 -17.09 -19.05
N TYR A 206 -3.19 -18.33 -18.72
CA TYR A 206 -3.90 -19.51 -19.21
C TYR A 206 -4.11 -20.52 -18.09
N GLU A 207 -5.37 -20.89 -17.85
CA GLU A 207 -5.76 -21.94 -16.91
C GLU A 207 -5.88 -23.28 -17.65
N PHE A 208 -4.89 -24.15 -17.46
CA PHE A 208 -4.92 -25.51 -18.02
C PHE A 208 -6.02 -26.35 -17.37
N CYS A 209 -6.14 -26.23 -16.06
CA CYS A 209 -7.18 -26.83 -15.24
C CYS A 209 -7.37 -26.01 -13.97
N ARG A 210 -8.35 -26.39 -13.13
CA ARG A 210 -8.67 -25.70 -11.87
C ARG A 210 -7.47 -25.46 -10.96
N ASN A 211 -6.44 -26.29 -11.06
CA ASN A 211 -5.30 -26.31 -10.18
C ASN A 211 -3.99 -25.86 -10.83
N LEU A 212 -3.97 -25.57 -12.12
CA LEU A 212 -2.75 -25.23 -12.86
C LEU A 212 -2.99 -24.02 -13.77
N LYS A 213 -2.24 -22.97 -13.52
CA LYS A 213 -2.27 -21.71 -14.28
C LYS A 213 -0.86 -21.29 -14.67
N LEU A 214 -0.66 -20.89 -15.92
CA LEU A 214 0.54 -20.22 -16.41
C LEU A 214 0.23 -18.75 -16.65
N SER A 215 1.10 -17.86 -16.19
CA SER A 215 1.03 -16.43 -16.45
C SER A 215 2.35 -15.96 -17.03
N GLY A 216 2.29 -15.09 -18.03
CA GLY A 216 3.44 -14.41 -18.60
C GLY A 216 3.17 -12.91 -18.66
N GLU A 217 4.14 -12.11 -18.25
CA GLU A 217 4.02 -10.65 -18.20
C GLU A 217 5.26 -9.97 -18.74
N TYR A 218 5.04 -8.91 -19.47
CA TYR A 218 6.08 -8.00 -19.92
C TYR A 218 5.81 -6.61 -19.35
N ALA A 219 6.83 -5.99 -18.78
CA ALA A 219 6.79 -4.63 -18.25
C ALA A 219 7.88 -3.76 -18.87
N PHE A 220 7.46 -2.65 -19.45
CA PHE A 220 8.33 -1.52 -19.76
C PHE A 220 8.35 -0.59 -18.55
N VAL A 221 9.55 -0.33 -18.03
CA VAL A 221 9.75 0.47 -16.82
C VAL A 221 10.49 1.75 -17.16
N ASN A 222 9.94 2.90 -16.77
CA ASN A 222 10.62 4.18 -16.76
C ASN A 222 10.88 4.58 -15.31
N ASP A 223 12.14 4.50 -14.88
CA ASP A 223 12.61 4.85 -13.54
C ASP A 223 13.53 6.07 -13.62
N ARG A 224 12.98 7.24 -13.35
CA ARG A 224 13.70 8.51 -13.45
C ARG A 224 14.82 8.67 -12.41
N SER A 225 14.88 7.82 -11.40
CA SER A 225 15.97 7.83 -10.40
C SER A 225 17.28 7.22 -10.91
N LEU A 226 17.23 6.51 -12.04
CA LEU A 226 18.38 5.83 -12.64
C LEU A 226 19.02 6.65 -13.77
N THR A 227 20.30 6.48 -13.99
CA THR A 227 21.01 7.09 -15.13
C THR A 227 20.45 6.61 -16.48
N LYS A 228 20.17 5.30 -16.58
CA LYS A 228 19.38 4.72 -17.68
C LYS A 228 17.95 4.53 -17.22
N HIS A 229 17.09 5.49 -17.53
CA HIS A 229 15.72 5.52 -17.04
C HIS A 229 14.86 4.33 -17.48
N ASN A 230 15.13 3.76 -18.62
CA ASN A 230 14.26 2.75 -19.22
C ASN A 230 14.89 1.37 -19.17
N TYR A 231 14.10 0.38 -18.76
CA TYR A 231 14.45 -1.02 -18.86
C TYR A 231 13.19 -1.88 -19.01
N ASN A 232 13.41 -3.14 -19.38
CA ASN A 232 12.34 -4.10 -19.60
C ASN A 232 12.43 -5.22 -18.56
N MET A 233 11.28 -5.75 -18.18
CA MET A 233 11.16 -6.92 -17.32
C MET A 233 10.25 -7.94 -18.00
N VAL A 234 10.56 -9.22 -17.81
CA VAL A 234 9.71 -10.33 -18.21
C VAL A 234 9.53 -11.22 -16.99
N ASP A 235 8.29 -11.52 -16.67
CA ASP A 235 7.92 -12.43 -15.59
C ASP A 235 7.13 -13.60 -16.15
N VAL A 236 7.48 -14.82 -15.70
CA VAL A 236 6.74 -16.04 -16.02
C VAL A 236 6.47 -16.78 -14.73
N GLU A 237 5.22 -17.03 -14.45
CA GLU A 237 4.76 -17.72 -13.24
C GLU A 237 3.96 -18.97 -13.61
N LEU A 238 4.32 -20.09 -13.01
CA LEU A 238 3.51 -21.31 -13.02
C LEU A 238 2.92 -21.51 -11.62
N ALA A 239 1.63 -21.29 -11.49
CA ALA A 239 0.91 -21.44 -10.23
C ALA A 239 0.20 -22.81 -10.18
N PHE A 240 0.52 -23.58 -9.14
CA PHE A 240 -0.12 -24.85 -8.85
C PHE A 240 -0.84 -24.78 -7.49
N ARG A 241 -2.08 -25.25 -7.46
CA ARG A 241 -2.91 -25.30 -6.25
C ARG A 241 -3.28 -26.76 -5.94
N PHE A 242 -2.91 -27.23 -4.77
CA PHE A 242 -3.23 -28.58 -4.25
C PHE A 242 -4.17 -28.52 -3.06
#